data_38c8384fa6bee32890e9e64fb9355e55
#
_entry.id   38c8384fa6bee32890e9e64fb9355e55
#
_cell.length_a   1.000
_cell.length_b   1.000
_cell.length_c   1.000
_cell.angle_alpha   90.00
_cell.angle_beta   90.00
_cell.angle_gamma   90.00
#
_symmetry.space_group_name_H-M   'P 1'
#
loop_
_entity.id
_entity.type
_entity.pdbx_description
1 polymer ?
#
loop_
_entity_poly.entity_id
_entity_poly.type
_entity_poly.pdbx_seq_one_letter_code
_entity_poly.pdbx_strand_id
1 'polypeptide(L)'
;MKKLALLFVGVAFALLADAQEEAAVKKLPEVKLVDMEGKPVNTAALGLKGPIVISFWATWCAPCKRELNTIHEVYETWQAETGVTIVAVSIDDQKTKDQVPVYVNGKGWGYIVLMDTNNDFKRAMGVGNVPHTFLINTDGTIVYSHTGYSEGDEEKLYAEIKKLTGK
;
A
#
# COMPACT_ATOMS: atom_id res chain seq x y z
N MET A 1 -29.17 50.56 57.92
CA MET A 1 -29.85 49.65 56.99
C MET A 1 -28.89 49.40 55.83
N LYS A 2 -28.08 48.34 55.95
CA LYS A 2 -27.01 47.99 54.95
C LYS A 2 -27.59 46.93 54.03
N LYS A 3 -27.71 47.23 52.73
CA LYS A 3 -28.12 46.30 51.69
C LYS A 3 -26.89 45.47 51.28
N LEU A 4 -26.95 44.15 51.54
CA LEU A 4 -25.95 43.19 51.17
C LEU A 4 -26.23 42.73 49.70
N ALA A 5 -25.36 43.09 48.78
CA ALA A 5 -25.45 42.66 47.39
C ALA A 5 -24.69 41.31 47.26
N LEU A 6 -25.43 40.23 46.94
CA LEU A 6 -24.86 38.94 46.59
C LEU A 6 -24.41 38.97 45.14
N LEU A 7 -23.08 38.86 44.95
CA LEU A 7 -22.46 38.63 43.65
C LEU A 7 -22.54 37.12 43.34
N PHE A 8 -23.32 36.74 42.35
CA PHE A 8 -23.30 35.39 41.74
C PHE A 8 -22.10 35.33 40.76
N VAL A 9 -21.07 34.63 41.15
CA VAL A 9 -19.99 34.27 40.23
C VAL A 9 -20.42 33.01 39.47
N GLY A 10 -20.88 33.19 38.23
CA GLY A 10 -21.17 32.10 37.32
C GLY A 10 -19.86 31.48 36.79
N VAL A 11 -19.50 30.30 37.25
CA VAL A 11 -18.43 29.49 36.68
C VAL A 11 -18.92 28.91 35.39
N ALA A 12 -18.55 29.50 34.28
CA ALA A 12 -18.72 28.91 32.94
C ALA A 12 -17.75 27.72 32.80
N PHE A 13 -18.25 26.51 32.96
CA PHE A 13 -17.52 25.28 32.66
C PHE A 13 -17.46 25.13 31.12
N ALA A 14 -16.37 25.63 30.54
CA ALA A 14 -16.08 25.40 29.14
C ALA A 14 -15.78 23.90 28.96
N LEU A 15 -16.72 23.16 28.43
CA LEU A 15 -16.51 21.80 27.91
C LEU A 15 -15.58 21.93 26.71
N LEU A 16 -14.28 21.70 26.94
CA LEU A 16 -13.33 21.42 25.88
C LEU A 16 -13.72 20.05 25.29
N ALA A 17 -14.48 20.06 24.22
CA ALA A 17 -14.65 18.90 23.38
C ALA A 17 -13.27 18.63 22.75
N ASP A 18 -12.55 17.63 23.28
CA ASP A 18 -11.43 17.00 22.60
C ASP A 18 -11.99 16.43 21.30
N ALA A 19 -11.88 17.19 20.23
CA ALA A 19 -11.98 16.66 18.88
C ALA A 19 -10.75 15.75 18.68
N GLN A 20 -10.89 14.49 19.06
CA GLN A 20 -9.99 13.45 18.57
C GLN A 20 -10.15 13.45 17.06
N GLU A 21 -9.18 14.03 16.38
CA GLU A 21 -9.00 13.89 14.94
C GLU A 21 -8.74 12.40 14.68
N GLU A 22 -9.82 11.68 14.41
CA GLU A 22 -9.77 10.27 14.03
C GLU A 22 -8.92 10.22 12.76
N ALA A 23 -7.69 9.70 12.90
CA ALA A 23 -6.73 9.63 11.80
C ALA A 23 -7.43 8.95 10.61
N ALA A 24 -7.71 9.73 9.56
CA ALA A 24 -8.49 9.27 8.42
C ALA A 24 -7.87 7.99 7.87
N VAL A 25 -8.59 6.87 7.96
CA VAL A 25 -8.16 5.56 7.49
C VAL A 25 -7.81 5.67 6.01
N LYS A 26 -6.54 5.48 5.68
CA LYS A 26 -6.05 5.66 4.32
C LYS A 26 -6.55 4.50 3.44
N LYS A 27 -7.31 4.84 2.40
CA LYS A 27 -7.85 3.88 1.43
C LYS A 27 -7.01 3.85 0.16
N LEU A 28 -7.05 2.71 -0.52
CA LEU A 28 -6.46 2.54 -1.84
C LEU A 28 -7.09 3.53 -2.83
N PRO A 29 -6.33 4.45 -3.44
CA PRO A 29 -6.88 5.40 -4.40
C PRO A 29 -7.28 4.73 -5.70
N GLU A 30 -8.31 5.26 -6.34
CA GLU A 30 -8.75 4.85 -7.67
C GLU A 30 -7.89 5.50 -8.74
N VAL A 31 -7.13 4.70 -9.48
CA VAL A 31 -6.29 5.14 -10.59
C VAL A 31 -6.41 4.14 -11.75
N LYS A 32 -6.39 4.65 -12.98
CA LYS A 32 -6.36 3.83 -14.19
C LYS A 32 -4.92 3.59 -14.61
N LEU A 33 -4.52 2.33 -14.60
CA LEU A 33 -3.23 1.83 -15.07
C LEU A 33 -3.44 0.93 -16.28
N VAL A 34 -2.37 0.34 -16.77
CA VAL A 34 -2.43 -0.75 -17.76
C VAL A 34 -1.62 -1.94 -17.26
N ASP A 35 -1.97 -3.15 -17.71
CA ASP A 35 -1.12 -4.31 -17.54
C ASP A 35 0.03 -4.34 -18.58
N MET A 36 0.81 -5.41 -18.59
CA MET A 36 1.92 -5.56 -19.54
C MET A 36 1.48 -5.70 -21.00
N GLU A 37 0.24 -6.08 -21.24
CA GLU A 37 -0.39 -6.20 -22.56
C GLU A 37 -1.07 -4.90 -23.01
N GLY A 38 -1.05 -3.85 -22.15
CA GLY A 38 -1.69 -2.55 -22.42
C GLY A 38 -3.18 -2.51 -22.12
N LYS A 39 -3.74 -3.55 -21.48
CA LYS A 39 -5.15 -3.58 -21.11
C LYS A 39 -5.40 -2.69 -19.90
N PRO A 40 -6.44 -1.82 -19.92
CA PRO A 40 -6.76 -0.96 -18.79
C PRO A 40 -7.15 -1.74 -17.53
N VAL A 41 -6.58 -1.31 -16.39
CA VAL A 41 -6.87 -1.84 -15.06
C VAL A 41 -7.15 -0.67 -14.12
N ASN A 42 -8.26 -0.75 -13.38
CA ASN A 42 -8.60 0.22 -12.33
C ASN A 42 -8.16 -0.35 -10.98
N THR A 43 -7.36 0.39 -10.23
CA THR A 43 -6.84 -0.04 -8.93
C THR A 43 -7.94 -0.30 -7.89
N ALA A 44 -9.06 0.43 -7.94
CA ALA A 44 -10.21 0.20 -7.08
C ALA A 44 -11.02 -1.06 -7.43
N ALA A 45 -10.84 -1.59 -8.65
CA ALA A 45 -11.57 -2.74 -9.19
C ALA A 45 -10.69 -3.97 -9.42
N LEU A 46 -9.61 -4.11 -8.64
CA LEU A 46 -8.74 -5.31 -8.73
C LEU A 46 -9.49 -6.61 -8.41
N GLY A 47 -10.67 -6.53 -7.78
CA GLY A 47 -11.62 -7.63 -7.60
C GLY A 47 -11.09 -8.81 -6.79
N LEU A 48 -10.07 -8.59 -5.99
CA LEU A 48 -9.35 -9.63 -5.27
C LEU A 48 -10.10 -10.03 -3.99
N LYS A 49 -10.16 -11.32 -3.71
CA LYS A 49 -10.91 -11.89 -2.57
C LYS A 49 -10.10 -11.94 -1.27
N GLY A 50 -8.79 -11.63 -1.33
CA GLY A 50 -7.86 -11.67 -0.21
C GLY A 50 -7.12 -10.34 -0.03
N PRO A 51 -6.23 -10.25 0.95
CA PRO A 51 -5.36 -9.10 1.09
C PRO A 51 -4.46 -8.91 -0.13
N ILE A 52 -4.07 -7.66 -0.37
CA ILE A 52 -3.24 -7.28 -1.51
C ILE A 52 -1.94 -6.69 -0.98
N VAL A 53 -0.82 -7.14 -1.52
CA VAL A 53 0.46 -6.46 -1.38
C VAL A 53 0.72 -5.68 -2.67
N ILE A 54 0.87 -4.36 -2.56
CA ILE A 54 1.27 -3.50 -3.68
C ILE A 54 2.72 -3.10 -3.47
N SER A 55 3.63 -3.52 -4.35
CA SER A 55 5.03 -3.10 -4.32
C SER A 55 5.35 -2.24 -5.55
N PHE A 56 5.76 -0.99 -5.30
CA PHE A 56 6.25 -0.08 -6.33
C PHE A 56 7.73 -0.38 -6.61
N TRP A 57 8.05 -0.62 -7.89
CA TRP A 57 9.37 -1.03 -8.32
C TRP A 57 9.73 -0.46 -9.70
N ALA A 58 10.97 -0.70 -10.14
CA ALA A 58 11.40 -0.41 -11.50
C ALA A 58 12.51 -1.38 -11.94
N THR A 59 12.69 -1.54 -13.23
CA THR A 59 13.74 -2.39 -13.81
C THR A 59 15.15 -1.95 -13.44
N TRP A 60 15.36 -0.66 -13.25
CA TRP A 60 16.64 -0.05 -12.81
C TRP A 60 16.84 -0.08 -11.29
N CYS A 61 15.83 -0.47 -10.50
CA CYS A 61 15.89 -0.50 -9.04
C CYS A 61 16.40 -1.86 -8.53
N ALA A 62 17.67 -1.93 -8.18
CA ALA A 62 18.29 -3.17 -7.70
C ALA A 62 17.66 -3.71 -6.39
N PRO A 63 17.41 -2.91 -5.32
CA PRO A 63 16.76 -3.41 -4.10
C PRO A 63 15.32 -3.87 -4.36
N CYS A 64 14.55 -3.21 -5.24
CA CYS A 64 13.21 -3.64 -5.61
C CYS A 64 13.21 -5.05 -6.22
N LYS A 65 14.16 -5.29 -7.12
CA LYS A 65 14.31 -6.60 -7.78
C LYS A 65 14.69 -7.68 -6.78
N ARG A 66 15.50 -7.36 -5.76
CA ARG A 66 15.82 -8.31 -4.68
C ARG A 66 14.56 -8.66 -3.89
N GLU A 67 13.84 -7.65 -3.39
CA GLU A 67 12.58 -7.85 -2.65
C GLU A 67 11.62 -8.77 -3.42
N LEU A 68 11.26 -8.39 -4.65
CA LEU A 68 10.28 -9.13 -5.43
C LEU A 68 10.78 -10.53 -5.85
N ASN A 69 12.08 -10.73 -6.07
CA ASN A 69 12.61 -12.05 -6.33
C ASN A 69 12.57 -12.94 -5.08
N THR A 70 12.91 -12.42 -3.89
CA THR A 70 12.83 -13.18 -2.64
C THR A 70 11.39 -13.56 -2.32
N ILE A 71 10.45 -12.61 -2.48
CA ILE A 71 9.02 -12.92 -2.30
C ILE A 71 8.56 -13.98 -3.32
N HIS A 72 9.05 -13.95 -4.56
CA HIS A 72 8.67 -14.91 -5.59
C HIS A 72 8.97 -16.35 -5.20
N GLU A 73 10.08 -16.59 -4.52
CA GLU A 73 10.48 -17.95 -4.07
C GLU A 73 9.49 -18.55 -3.08
N VAL A 74 8.77 -17.74 -2.33
CA VAL A 74 7.83 -18.15 -1.27
C VAL A 74 6.36 -17.79 -1.57
N TYR A 75 6.09 -17.13 -2.69
CA TYR A 75 4.78 -16.57 -2.98
C TYR A 75 3.66 -17.60 -3.06
N GLU A 76 3.90 -18.75 -3.67
CA GLU A 76 2.90 -19.83 -3.76
C GLU A 76 2.46 -20.28 -2.35
N THR A 77 3.41 -20.40 -1.42
CA THR A 77 3.13 -20.73 -0.02
C THR A 77 2.29 -19.63 0.65
N TRP A 78 2.71 -18.36 0.50
CA TRP A 78 1.97 -17.24 1.07
C TRP A 78 0.54 -17.18 0.55
N GLN A 79 0.35 -17.35 -0.76
CA GLN A 79 -0.96 -17.33 -1.40
C GLN A 79 -1.83 -18.50 -0.93
N ALA A 80 -1.28 -19.72 -0.85
CA ALA A 80 -2.01 -20.90 -0.37
C ALA A 80 -2.45 -20.74 1.09
N GLU A 81 -1.59 -20.17 1.95
CA GLU A 81 -1.89 -20.02 3.37
C GLU A 81 -2.81 -18.83 3.66
N THR A 82 -2.66 -17.70 2.98
CA THR A 82 -3.30 -16.44 3.36
C THR A 82 -4.27 -15.88 2.33
N GLY A 83 -4.23 -16.39 1.10
CA GLY A 83 -4.99 -15.83 -0.03
C GLY A 83 -4.45 -14.50 -0.54
N VAL A 84 -3.25 -14.09 -0.12
CA VAL A 84 -2.65 -12.81 -0.53
C VAL A 84 -2.37 -12.79 -2.04
N THR A 85 -2.56 -11.64 -2.64
CA THR A 85 -2.15 -11.37 -4.03
C THR A 85 -1.10 -10.28 -4.06
N ILE A 86 0.00 -10.53 -4.79
CA ILE A 86 1.04 -9.54 -5.03
C ILE A 86 0.73 -8.78 -6.32
N VAL A 87 0.74 -7.46 -6.22
CA VAL A 87 0.61 -6.53 -7.35
C VAL A 87 1.91 -5.72 -7.45
N ALA A 88 2.73 -6.03 -8.43
CA ALA A 88 3.97 -5.33 -8.70
C ALA A 88 3.70 -4.14 -9.64
N VAL A 89 3.81 -2.92 -9.14
CA VAL A 89 3.55 -1.70 -9.92
C VAL A 89 4.87 -1.11 -10.40
N SER A 90 5.13 -1.22 -11.70
CA SER A 90 6.31 -0.62 -12.31
C SER A 90 6.14 0.88 -12.49
N ILE A 91 7.15 1.63 -12.05
CA ILE A 91 7.29 3.08 -12.31
C ILE A 91 8.27 3.38 -13.44
N ASP A 92 8.59 2.38 -14.26
CA ASP A 92 9.38 2.59 -15.47
C ASP A 92 8.66 3.57 -16.41
N ASP A 93 9.38 4.58 -16.86
CA ASP A 93 8.86 5.61 -17.76
C ASP A 93 8.77 5.12 -19.23
N GLN A 94 8.40 6.01 -20.14
CA GLN A 94 8.28 5.69 -21.57
C GLN A 94 9.58 5.19 -22.21
N LYS A 95 10.76 5.43 -21.60
CA LYS A 95 12.05 4.98 -22.12
C LYS A 95 12.41 3.58 -21.67
N THR A 96 11.95 3.17 -20.48
CA THR A 96 12.37 1.91 -19.84
C THR A 96 11.23 0.89 -19.74
N LYS A 97 9.97 1.28 -19.92
CA LYS A 97 8.78 0.42 -19.77
C LYS A 97 8.86 -0.92 -20.53
N ASP A 98 9.48 -0.93 -21.71
CA ASP A 98 9.58 -2.14 -22.55
C ASP A 98 10.53 -3.19 -21.96
N GLN A 99 11.34 -2.82 -20.96
CA GLN A 99 12.18 -3.74 -20.20
C GLN A 99 11.39 -4.52 -19.14
N VAL A 100 10.21 -4.01 -18.73
CA VAL A 100 9.39 -4.61 -17.67
C VAL A 100 8.94 -6.03 -18.04
N PRO A 101 8.23 -6.27 -19.17
CA PRO A 101 7.82 -7.62 -19.53
C PRO A 101 9.02 -8.55 -19.77
N VAL A 102 10.14 -8.04 -20.28
CA VAL A 102 11.36 -8.84 -20.48
C VAL A 102 11.89 -9.34 -19.13
N TYR A 103 11.96 -8.46 -18.13
CA TYR A 103 12.44 -8.83 -16.80
C TYR A 103 11.47 -9.78 -16.09
N VAL A 104 10.17 -9.46 -16.08
CA VAL A 104 9.12 -10.25 -15.42
C VAL A 104 9.07 -11.66 -15.97
N ASN A 105 9.02 -11.80 -17.31
CA ASN A 105 8.98 -13.11 -17.98
C ASN A 105 10.28 -13.88 -17.76
N GLY A 106 11.43 -13.20 -17.80
CA GLY A 106 12.73 -13.82 -17.55
C GLY A 106 12.92 -14.35 -16.12
N LYS A 107 12.15 -13.79 -15.15
CA LYS A 107 12.11 -14.25 -13.75
C LYS A 107 10.96 -15.22 -13.46
N GLY A 108 10.00 -15.34 -14.35
CA GLY A 108 8.82 -16.18 -14.17
C GLY A 108 7.88 -15.70 -13.07
N TRP A 109 7.83 -14.38 -12.79
CA TRP A 109 6.97 -13.86 -11.74
C TRP A 109 5.49 -14.14 -12.02
N GLY A 110 4.82 -14.79 -11.06
CA GLY A 110 3.38 -15.04 -11.08
C GLY A 110 2.52 -13.89 -10.53
N TYR A 111 3.08 -12.68 -10.43
CA TYR A 111 2.42 -11.50 -9.90
C TYR A 111 1.48 -10.86 -10.92
N ILE A 112 0.50 -10.10 -10.43
CA ILE A 112 -0.16 -9.10 -11.25
C ILE A 112 0.84 -7.96 -11.44
N VAL A 113 1.17 -7.62 -12.69
CA VAL A 113 2.10 -6.52 -13.00
C VAL A 113 1.32 -5.39 -13.66
N LEU A 114 1.42 -4.19 -13.09
CA LEU A 114 0.79 -2.98 -13.60
C LEU A 114 1.86 -1.94 -13.96
N MET A 115 1.58 -1.15 -14.99
CA MET A 115 2.48 -0.15 -15.54
C MET A 115 1.97 1.26 -15.16
N ASP A 116 2.73 1.97 -14.34
CA ASP A 116 2.47 3.36 -13.91
C ASP A 116 3.46 4.33 -14.57
N THR A 117 3.53 4.30 -15.91
CA THR A 117 4.52 5.04 -16.70
C THR A 117 4.48 6.56 -16.52
N ASN A 118 3.36 7.09 -16.05
CA ASN A 118 3.18 8.52 -15.75
C ASN A 118 3.34 8.84 -14.25
N ASN A 119 3.58 7.83 -13.41
CA ASN A 119 3.65 7.95 -11.95
C ASN A 119 2.35 8.50 -11.30
N ASP A 120 1.18 8.27 -11.93
CA ASP A 120 -0.11 8.75 -11.40
C ASP A 120 -0.47 8.03 -10.10
N PHE A 121 -0.33 6.71 -10.07
CA PHE A 121 -0.60 5.89 -8.90
C PHE A 121 0.48 6.07 -7.83
N LYS A 122 1.75 6.16 -8.24
CA LYS A 122 2.86 6.51 -7.36
C LYS A 122 2.58 7.79 -6.57
N ARG A 123 2.13 8.85 -7.27
CA ARG A 123 1.78 10.13 -6.62
C ARG A 123 0.57 10.01 -5.71
N ALA A 124 -0.50 9.33 -6.17
CA ALA A 124 -1.71 9.14 -5.39
C ALA A 124 -1.46 8.37 -4.09
N MET A 125 -0.53 7.40 -4.10
CA MET A 125 -0.10 6.63 -2.93
C MET A 125 0.93 7.37 -2.05
N GLY A 126 1.45 8.52 -2.49
CA GLY A 126 2.47 9.28 -1.76
C GLY A 126 3.85 8.60 -1.74
N VAL A 127 4.16 7.81 -2.77
CA VAL A 127 5.43 7.10 -2.86
C VAL A 127 6.55 8.05 -3.29
N GLY A 128 7.52 8.27 -2.41
CA GLY A 128 8.73 9.03 -2.71
C GLY A 128 9.78 8.18 -3.41
N ASN A 129 10.29 7.18 -2.71
CA ASN A 129 11.35 6.27 -3.17
C ASN A 129 10.83 4.86 -3.36
N VAL A 130 11.51 4.07 -4.19
CA VAL A 130 11.24 2.64 -4.38
C VAL A 130 12.43 1.79 -3.88
N PRO A 131 12.19 0.55 -3.40
CA PRO A 131 10.89 -0.08 -3.26
C PRO A 131 10.03 0.61 -2.19
N HIS A 132 8.73 0.63 -2.41
CA HIS A 132 7.74 1.01 -1.42
C HIS A 132 6.60 0.01 -1.49
N THR A 133 6.38 -0.68 -0.39
CA THR A 133 5.44 -1.80 -0.33
C THR A 133 4.33 -1.48 0.66
N PHE A 134 3.10 -1.76 0.27
CA PHE A 134 1.88 -1.57 1.05
C PHE A 134 1.14 -2.89 1.21
N LEU A 135 0.55 -3.11 2.39
CA LEU A 135 -0.43 -4.17 2.61
C LEU A 135 -1.83 -3.56 2.69
N ILE A 136 -2.73 -4.06 1.86
CA ILE A 136 -4.09 -3.58 1.72
C ILE A 136 -5.05 -4.67 2.18
N ASN A 137 -5.98 -4.33 3.05
CA ASN A 137 -7.05 -5.23 3.47
C ASN A 137 -8.11 -5.40 2.37
N THR A 138 -8.96 -6.41 2.48
CA THR A 138 -10.05 -6.72 1.53
C THR A 138 -11.06 -5.59 1.34
N ASP A 139 -11.16 -4.68 2.31
CA ASP A 139 -12.01 -3.48 2.25
C ASP A 139 -11.33 -2.26 1.58
N GLY A 140 -10.10 -2.45 1.07
CA GLY A 140 -9.28 -1.40 0.47
C GLY A 140 -8.50 -0.53 1.46
N THR A 141 -8.53 -0.84 2.76
CA THR A 141 -7.76 -0.09 3.77
C THR A 141 -6.28 -0.43 3.70
N ILE A 142 -5.42 0.57 3.69
CA ILE A 142 -3.97 0.41 3.84
C ILE A 142 -3.66 0.16 5.31
N VAL A 143 -3.18 -1.04 5.64
CA VAL A 143 -2.95 -1.48 7.03
C VAL A 143 -1.48 -1.52 7.40
N TYR A 144 -0.58 -1.57 6.41
CA TYR A 144 0.87 -1.57 6.63
C TYR A 144 1.59 -0.97 5.43
N SER A 145 2.75 -0.37 5.65
CA SER A 145 3.66 0.04 4.57
C SER A 145 5.10 0.12 5.07
N HIS A 146 6.04 -0.11 4.15
CA HIS A 146 7.45 0.16 4.38
C HIS A 146 8.13 0.69 3.12
N THR A 147 9.26 1.37 3.29
CA THR A 147 10.09 1.92 2.21
C THR A 147 11.50 1.36 2.30
N GLY A 148 12.07 0.98 1.17
CA GLY A 148 13.36 0.31 1.10
C GLY A 148 13.23 -1.20 1.29
N TYR A 149 14.33 -1.91 1.10
CA TYR A 149 14.39 -3.36 1.31
C TYR A 149 15.77 -3.76 1.88
N SER A 150 15.73 -4.52 2.94
CA SER A 150 16.83 -5.28 3.50
C SER A 150 16.43 -6.74 3.60
N GLU A 151 17.39 -7.66 3.49
CA GLU A 151 17.16 -9.10 3.66
C GLU A 151 16.45 -9.39 4.99
N GLY A 152 15.35 -10.14 4.95
CA GLY A 152 14.46 -10.43 6.08
C GLY A 152 13.25 -9.49 6.21
N ASP A 153 13.14 -8.42 5.42
CA ASP A 153 11.95 -7.56 5.45
C ASP A 153 10.72 -8.27 4.86
N GLU A 154 10.91 -9.25 3.96
CA GLU A 154 9.86 -10.12 3.45
C GLU A 154 9.21 -10.96 4.55
N GLU A 155 9.98 -11.41 5.55
CA GLU A 155 9.45 -12.15 6.70
C GLU A 155 8.54 -11.27 7.57
N LYS A 156 8.93 -10.00 7.75
CA LYS A 156 8.11 -9.00 8.46
C LYS A 156 6.80 -8.74 7.72
N LEU A 157 6.89 -8.56 6.40
CA LEU A 157 5.70 -8.40 5.56
C LEU A 157 4.78 -9.62 5.68
N TYR A 158 5.33 -10.82 5.64
CA TYR A 158 4.55 -12.05 5.79
C TYR A 158 3.88 -12.16 7.16
N ALA A 159 4.59 -11.78 8.23
CA ALA A 159 4.00 -11.73 9.57
C ALA A 159 2.79 -10.78 9.64
N GLU A 160 2.85 -9.61 8.99
CA GLU A 160 1.72 -8.68 8.92
C GLU A 160 0.56 -9.24 8.07
N ILE A 161 0.85 -9.97 6.98
CA ILE A 161 -0.18 -10.66 6.17
C ILE A 161 -0.89 -11.71 7.01
N LYS A 162 -0.15 -12.55 7.75
CA LYS A 162 -0.73 -13.57 8.64
C LYS A 162 -1.59 -12.97 9.74
N LYS A 163 -1.11 -11.91 10.39
CA LYS A 163 -1.87 -11.17 11.40
C LYS A 163 -3.19 -10.63 10.84
N LEU A 164 -3.17 -10.06 9.62
CA LEU A 164 -4.36 -9.54 8.96
C LEU A 164 -5.38 -10.64 8.64
N THR A 165 -4.91 -11.85 8.29
CA THR A 165 -5.76 -12.99 7.90
C THR A 165 -6.14 -13.92 9.06
N GLY A 166 -5.61 -13.70 10.25
CA GLY A 166 -5.83 -14.55 11.42
C GLY A 166 -5.18 -15.94 11.30
N LYS A 167 -4.07 -16.02 10.58
CA LYS A 167 -3.32 -17.27 10.32
C LYS A 167 -2.04 -17.40 11.16
#